data_aa8cabf7f6a207b88d97c7e10549b490
#
_entry.id   aa8cabf7f6a207b88d97c7e10549b490
#
_cell.length_a   1.000
_cell.length_b   1.000
_cell.length_c   1.000
_cell.angle_alpha   90.00
_cell.angle_beta   90.00
_cell.angle_gamma   90.00
#
_symmetry.space_group_name_H-M   'P 1'
#
loop_
_entity.id
_entity.type
_entity.pdbx_description
1 polymer ?
#
loop_
_entity_poly.entity_id
_entity_poly.type
_entity_poly.pdbx_seq_one_letter_code
_entity_poly.pdbx_strand_id
1 'polypeptide(L)'
;MSDAAFTIELSLVSHTNVGKTTLARTLLGRDIGEVRDAPHVTVVSEPHVMVRSPEGHVLTLWDTPGFGDSIRLARRLRQRNNPIGWFLAEIWDRWRDKTSWSSQQVLKTVRDQSDVVLYLVNASENPADAAYVLAEMEILSWIGKPVLVLLNQMGEPRPRDIEEAEKNLWRDYVSRYGFVREVMSLDAFARCWVQEFSLLNAVASALPGAKQAAFNSLREAWKTLRLDAYRASTEAIASYLAALARDRERVADR
;
A
#
# COMPACT_ATOMS: atom_id res chain seq x y z
N MET A 1 22.32 21.20 16.15
CA MET A 1 22.47 19.73 16.12
C MET A 1 21.76 19.27 14.85
N SER A 2 22.49 18.72 13.87
CA SER A 2 21.86 18.19 12.67
C SER A 2 21.07 16.95 13.09
N ASP A 3 19.72 17.05 13.08
CA ASP A 3 18.89 15.88 13.28
C ASP A 3 19.21 14.87 12.17
N ALA A 4 19.51 13.64 12.56
CA ALA A 4 19.78 12.57 11.60
C ALA A 4 18.59 12.38 10.70
N ALA A 5 18.82 12.30 9.38
CA ALA A 5 17.75 12.05 8.42
C ALA A 5 17.13 10.66 8.66
N PHE A 6 15.81 10.60 8.75
CA PHE A 6 15.06 9.35 8.91
C PHE A 6 14.58 8.83 7.55
N THR A 7 14.70 7.54 7.36
CA THR A 7 13.95 6.83 6.34
C THR A 7 12.75 6.13 6.99
N ILE A 8 11.59 6.32 6.40
CA ILE A 8 10.34 5.69 6.84
C ILE A 8 9.87 4.76 5.73
N GLU A 9 9.69 3.50 6.09
CA GLU A 9 9.50 2.40 5.14
C GLU A 9 8.09 1.83 5.27
N LEU A 10 7.32 1.90 4.19
CA LEU A 10 6.00 1.27 4.06
C LEU A 10 6.11 0.04 3.17
N SER A 11 5.47 -1.07 3.52
CA SER A 11 5.43 -2.25 2.67
C SER A 11 3.99 -2.61 2.30
N LEU A 12 3.74 -2.72 0.99
CA LEU A 12 2.49 -3.26 0.47
C LEU A 12 2.53 -4.79 0.54
N VAL A 13 1.59 -5.37 1.26
CA VAL A 13 1.47 -6.81 1.46
C VAL A 13 0.04 -7.25 1.16
N SER A 14 -0.14 -8.36 0.50
CA SER A 14 -1.46 -8.97 0.29
C SER A 14 -1.34 -10.40 -0.18
N HIS A 15 -2.47 -11.07 -0.30
CA HIS A 15 -2.60 -12.26 -1.15
C HIS A 15 -2.29 -11.93 -2.61
N THR A 16 -2.08 -12.95 -3.43
CA THR A 16 -1.86 -12.75 -4.90
C THR A 16 -3.09 -12.11 -5.54
N ASN A 17 -2.86 -11.26 -6.57
CA ASN A 17 -3.89 -10.63 -7.41
C ASN A 17 -4.87 -9.64 -6.71
N VAL A 18 -4.54 -9.15 -5.54
CA VAL A 18 -5.35 -8.11 -4.85
C VAL A 18 -5.05 -6.68 -5.34
N GLY A 19 -4.14 -6.51 -6.30
CA GLY A 19 -3.88 -5.20 -6.90
C GLY A 19 -2.77 -4.37 -6.24
N LYS A 20 -1.78 -4.99 -5.57
CA LYS A 20 -0.64 -4.29 -4.93
C LYS A 20 0.09 -3.35 -5.87
N THR A 21 0.62 -3.86 -6.98
CA THR A 21 1.40 -3.07 -7.94
C THR A 21 0.56 -1.95 -8.55
N THR A 22 -0.74 -2.18 -8.78
CA THR A 22 -1.67 -1.13 -9.21
C THR A 22 -1.79 -0.03 -8.17
N LEU A 23 -1.96 -0.38 -6.89
CA LEU A 23 -2.01 0.60 -5.80
C LEU A 23 -0.66 1.32 -5.64
N ALA A 24 0.47 0.61 -5.76
CA ALA A 24 1.79 1.23 -5.73
C ALA A 24 1.94 2.30 -6.82
N ARG A 25 1.53 2.00 -8.06
CA ARG A 25 1.50 2.96 -9.18
C ARG A 25 0.66 4.18 -8.87
N THR A 26 -0.53 3.96 -8.30
CA THR A 26 -1.45 5.04 -7.90
C THR A 26 -0.82 5.95 -6.85
N LEU A 27 -0.26 5.39 -5.79
CA LEU A 27 0.39 6.14 -4.70
C LEU A 27 1.63 6.91 -5.18
N LEU A 28 2.45 6.28 -6.01
CA LEU A 28 3.66 6.88 -6.57
C LEU A 28 3.38 7.89 -7.68
N GLY A 29 2.24 7.79 -8.34
CA GLY A 29 1.88 8.62 -9.50
C GLY A 29 2.74 8.38 -10.73
N ARG A 30 3.36 7.20 -10.82
CA ARG A 30 4.23 6.79 -11.93
C ARG A 30 4.12 5.30 -12.20
N ASP A 31 4.44 4.91 -13.41
CA ASP A 31 4.45 3.50 -13.82
C ASP A 31 5.63 2.76 -13.20
N ILE A 32 5.34 1.64 -12.54
CA ILE A 32 6.33 0.75 -11.93
C ILE A 32 5.91 -0.70 -12.13
N GLY A 33 6.88 -1.61 -12.16
CA GLY A 33 6.64 -3.05 -12.24
C GLY A 33 5.83 -3.49 -13.46
N GLU A 34 5.52 -4.78 -13.54
CA GLU A 34 4.60 -5.34 -14.52
C GLU A 34 3.24 -5.64 -13.89
N VAL A 35 2.15 -5.23 -14.56
CA VAL A 35 0.78 -5.63 -14.19
C VAL A 35 0.27 -6.60 -15.24
N ARG A 36 0.04 -7.84 -14.84
CA ARG A 36 -0.57 -8.89 -15.65
C ARG A 36 -1.56 -9.67 -14.79
N ASP A 37 -2.60 -10.18 -15.40
CA ASP A 37 -3.53 -11.14 -14.78
C ASP A 37 -2.89 -12.53 -14.63
N ALA A 38 -1.75 -12.57 -13.96
CA ALA A 38 -1.02 -13.79 -13.67
C ALA A 38 -0.50 -13.79 -12.23
N PRO A 39 -0.55 -14.91 -11.53
CA PRO A 39 -0.02 -15.00 -10.18
C PRO A 39 1.52 -14.76 -10.17
N HIS A 40 2.01 -14.10 -9.13
CA HIS A 40 3.45 -13.87 -8.90
C HIS A 40 4.17 -13.04 -9.96
N VAL A 41 3.56 -11.94 -10.42
CA VAL A 41 4.19 -11.01 -11.37
C VAL A 41 5.36 -10.28 -10.72
N THR A 42 5.18 -9.73 -9.52
CA THR A 42 6.26 -9.15 -8.71
C THR A 42 7.05 -10.29 -8.07
N VAL A 43 8.30 -10.44 -8.48
CA VAL A 43 9.16 -11.56 -8.05
C VAL A 43 10.06 -11.17 -6.89
N VAL A 44 10.49 -9.91 -6.82
CA VAL A 44 11.37 -9.35 -5.78
C VAL A 44 10.70 -8.13 -5.19
N SER A 45 10.89 -7.89 -3.89
CA SER A 45 10.45 -6.65 -3.24
C SER A 45 11.26 -5.47 -3.76
N GLU A 46 10.59 -4.44 -4.27
CA GLU A 46 11.22 -3.26 -4.88
C GLU A 46 10.90 -2.00 -4.06
N PRO A 47 11.93 -1.23 -3.63
CA PRO A 47 11.73 0.02 -2.94
C PRO A 47 11.52 1.18 -3.91
N HIS A 48 10.54 2.01 -3.64
CA HIS A 48 10.24 3.20 -4.41
C HIS A 48 10.13 4.42 -3.51
N VAL A 49 10.98 5.42 -3.73
CA VAL A 49 10.85 6.69 -3.00
C VAL A 49 9.55 7.38 -3.41
N MET A 50 8.69 7.66 -2.42
CA MET A 50 7.45 8.41 -2.58
C MET A 50 7.70 9.91 -2.51
N VAL A 51 8.40 10.36 -1.47
CA VAL A 51 8.69 11.78 -1.22
C VAL A 51 9.95 11.94 -0.38
N ARG A 52 10.60 13.09 -0.51
CA ARG A 52 11.69 13.55 0.34
C ARG A 52 11.30 14.89 0.97
N SER A 53 11.62 15.07 2.24
CA SER A 53 11.43 16.37 2.89
C SER A 53 12.65 17.25 2.68
N PRO A 54 12.52 18.60 2.86
CA PRO A 54 13.66 19.52 2.82
C PRO A 54 14.77 19.20 3.83
N GLU A 55 14.42 18.58 4.96
CA GLU A 55 15.35 18.17 6.02
C GLU A 55 16.08 16.85 5.69
N GLY A 56 15.79 16.27 4.52
CA GLY A 56 16.44 15.05 4.04
C GLY A 56 15.77 13.74 4.49
N HIS A 57 14.63 13.79 5.18
CA HIS A 57 13.85 12.58 5.47
C HIS A 57 13.31 11.97 4.18
N VAL A 58 13.12 10.64 4.17
CA VAL A 58 12.67 9.88 3.00
C VAL A 58 11.49 8.99 3.37
N LEU A 59 10.45 9.01 2.56
CA LEU A 59 9.36 8.04 2.62
C LEU A 59 9.51 7.07 1.45
N THR A 60 9.62 5.78 1.77
CA THR A 60 9.78 4.70 0.79
C THR A 60 8.59 3.76 0.84
N LEU A 61 8.12 3.34 -0.32
CA LEU A 61 7.11 2.30 -0.50
C LEU A 61 7.76 1.06 -1.11
N TRP A 62 7.61 -0.08 -0.44
CA TRP A 62 8.03 -1.37 -0.96
C TRP A 62 6.86 -2.06 -1.65
N ASP A 63 6.96 -2.29 -2.96
CA ASP A 63 6.08 -3.23 -3.66
C ASP A 63 6.65 -4.64 -3.45
N THR A 64 5.90 -5.47 -2.73
CA THR A 64 6.34 -6.83 -2.39
C THR A 64 5.64 -7.87 -3.26
N PRO A 65 6.21 -9.06 -3.45
CA PRO A 65 5.47 -10.19 -4.00
C PRO A 65 4.19 -10.46 -3.18
N GLY A 66 3.17 -11.06 -3.83
CA GLY A 66 2.02 -11.57 -3.06
C GLY A 66 2.42 -12.77 -2.20
N PHE A 67 1.75 -12.94 -1.06
CA PHE A 67 1.78 -14.23 -0.39
C PHE A 67 1.29 -15.31 -1.36
N GLY A 68 2.03 -16.40 -1.41
CA GLY A 68 1.61 -17.57 -2.16
C GLY A 68 0.59 -18.40 -1.36
N ASP A 69 0.90 -19.67 -1.12
CA ASP A 69 0.08 -20.53 -0.25
C ASP A 69 0.29 -20.17 1.22
N SER A 70 -0.32 -19.06 1.66
CA SER A 70 -0.23 -18.55 3.04
C SER A 70 -0.82 -19.52 4.06
N ILE A 71 -1.84 -20.29 3.70
CA ILE A 71 -2.47 -21.28 4.57
C ILE A 71 -1.48 -22.42 4.88
N ARG A 72 -0.81 -22.96 3.86
CA ARG A 72 0.21 -23.97 4.03
C ARG A 72 1.40 -23.44 4.82
N LEU A 73 1.82 -22.21 4.53
CA LEU A 73 2.90 -21.53 5.22
C LEU A 73 2.58 -21.36 6.71
N ALA A 74 1.42 -20.82 7.07
CA ALA A 74 1.00 -20.63 8.45
C ALA A 74 0.98 -21.96 9.22
N ARG A 75 0.46 -23.02 8.59
CA ARG A 75 0.43 -24.37 9.19
C ARG A 75 1.84 -24.88 9.52
N ARG A 76 2.83 -24.66 8.65
CA ARG A 76 4.23 -25.05 8.89
C ARG A 76 4.88 -24.21 9.99
N LEU A 77 4.58 -22.91 10.01
CA LEU A 77 5.13 -21.98 10.98
C LEU A 77 4.64 -22.23 12.41
N ARG A 78 3.37 -22.60 12.59
CA ARG A 78 2.78 -22.96 13.91
C ARG A 78 3.55 -24.05 14.67
N GLN A 79 4.27 -24.90 13.96
CA GLN A 79 5.04 -25.99 14.55
C GLN A 79 6.42 -25.58 15.07
N ARG A 80 6.76 -24.28 15.04
CA ARG A 80 8.09 -23.77 15.36
C ARG A 80 8.05 -22.77 16.52
N ASN A 81 9.00 -22.85 17.42
CA ASN A 81 9.13 -21.91 18.54
C ASN A 81 9.52 -20.49 18.07
N ASN A 82 10.30 -20.38 16.99
CA ASN A 82 10.63 -19.13 16.32
C ASN A 82 10.23 -19.23 14.84
N PRO A 83 8.94 -19.03 14.53
CA PRO A 83 8.40 -19.30 13.19
C PRO A 83 9.11 -18.52 12.09
N ILE A 84 9.25 -17.22 12.27
CA ILE A 84 9.83 -16.33 11.25
C ILE A 84 11.33 -16.55 11.13
N GLY A 85 12.05 -16.67 12.26
CA GLY A 85 13.49 -16.92 12.25
C GLY A 85 13.83 -18.23 11.53
N TRP A 86 13.10 -19.30 11.81
CA TRP A 86 13.27 -20.57 11.12
C TRP A 86 13.01 -20.44 9.62
N PHE A 87 11.89 -19.86 9.21
CA PHE A 87 11.53 -19.76 7.80
C PHE A 87 12.52 -18.93 6.98
N LEU A 88 13.08 -17.87 7.58
CA LEU A 88 14.05 -17.01 6.90
C LEU A 88 15.46 -17.60 6.88
N ALA A 89 15.78 -18.53 7.76
CA ALA A 89 17.05 -19.28 7.75
C ALA A 89 17.05 -20.43 6.74
N GLU A 90 15.88 -20.92 6.34
CA GLU A 90 15.78 -21.98 5.32
C GLU A 90 16.17 -21.44 3.94
N ILE A 91 16.80 -22.30 3.14
CA ILE A 91 17.13 -21.98 1.74
C ILE A 91 15.99 -22.47 0.84
N TRP A 92 15.26 -21.53 0.29
CA TRP A 92 14.18 -21.82 -0.66
C TRP A 92 14.68 -21.63 -2.09
N ASP A 93 14.54 -22.70 -2.88
CA ASP A 93 14.93 -22.65 -4.29
C ASP A 93 13.87 -21.88 -5.11
N ARG A 94 14.30 -20.77 -5.71
CA ARG A 94 13.47 -19.92 -6.57
C ARG A 94 12.79 -20.70 -7.71
N TRP A 95 13.45 -21.74 -8.19
CA TRP A 95 12.97 -22.50 -9.35
C TRP A 95 12.11 -23.70 -8.97
N ARG A 96 12.37 -24.31 -7.79
CA ARG A 96 11.68 -25.51 -7.32
C ARG A 96 10.47 -25.20 -6.43
N ASP A 97 10.57 -24.15 -5.58
CA ASP A 97 9.49 -23.73 -4.70
C ASP A 97 9.32 -22.20 -4.75
N LYS A 98 8.84 -21.72 -5.91
CA LYS A 98 8.62 -20.29 -6.17
C LYS A 98 7.70 -19.64 -5.13
N THR A 99 6.69 -20.37 -4.66
CA THR A 99 5.72 -19.89 -3.67
C THR A 99 6.36 -19.63 -2.31
N SER A 100 7.14 -20.58 -1.79
CA SER A 100 7.85 -20.42 -0.52
C SER A 100 8.93 -19.36 -0.62
N TRP A 101 9.65 -19.30 -1.73
CA TRP A 101 10.66 -18.29 -1.97
C TRP A 101 10.03 -16.88 -2.03
N SER A 102 8.92 -16.70 -2.74
CA SER A 102 8.19 -15.44 -2.83
C SER A 102 7.71 -14.99 -1.45
N SER A 103 7.10 -15.89 -0.67
CA SER A 103 6.68 -15.61 0.71
C SER A 103 7.86 -15.24 1.61
N GLN A 104 9.03 -15.86 1.42
CA GLN A 104 10.24 -15.51 2.17
C GLN A 104 10.70 -14.08 1.86
N GLN A 105 10.64 -13.65 0.60
CA GLN A 105 10.97 -12.27 0.22
C GLN A 105 10.04 -11.26 0.91
N VAL A 106 8.72 -11.52 0.92
CA VAL A 106 7.74 -10.68 1.64
C VAL A 106 8.10 -10.59 3.11
N LEU A 107 8.25 -11.72 3.79
CA LEU A 107 8.52 -11.76 5.24
C LEU A 107 9.84 -11.09 5.61
N LYS A 108 10.88 -11.29 4.80
CA LYS A 108 12.17 -10.64 4.99
C LYS A 108 12.04 -9.11 4.89
N THR A 109 11.40 -8.61 3.83
CA THR A 109 11.17 -7.17 3.63
C THR A 109 10.34 -6.58 4.77
N VAL A 110 9.24 -7.21 5.14
CA VAL A 110 8.37 -6.71 6.21
C VAL A 110 9.10 -6.68 7.55
N ARG A 111 9.82 -7.74 7.90
CA ARG A 111 10.54 -7.82 9.18
C ARG A 111 11.69 -6.80 9.25
N ASP A 112 12.53 -6.76 8.21
CA ASP A 112 13.81 -6.08 8.26
C ASP A 112 13.71 -4.60 7.85
N GLN A 113 12.76 -4.25 6.97
CA GLN A 113 12.67 -2.92 6.37
C GLN A 113 11.45 -2.14 6.86
N SER A 114 10.28 -2.77 7.05
CA SER A 114 9.04 -2.02 7.26
C SER A 114 8.95 -1.34 8.61
N ASP A 115 8.48 -0.10 8.61
CA ASP A 115 7.96 0.58 9.80
C ASP A 115 6.46 0.33 9.97
N VAL A 116 5.72 0.38 8.86
CA VAL A 116 4.27 0.12 8.80
C VAL A 116 3.96 -0.76 7.61
N VAL A 117 3.10 -1.74 7.82
CA VAL A 117 2.60 -2.64 6.78
C VAL A 117 1.26 -2.13 6.27
N LEU A 118 1.15 -2.00 4.96
CA LEU A 118 -0.09 -1.71 4.25
C LEU A 118 -0.62 -3.04 3.70
N TYR A 119 -1.57 -3.64 4.41
CA TYR A 119 -2.14 -4.93 4.05
C TYR A 119 -3.39 -4.76 3.21
N LEU A 120 -3.32 -5.13 1.93
CA LEU A 120 -4.42 -5.02 0.99
C LEU A 120 -5.29 -6.27 1.03
N VAL A 121 -6.59 -6.05 1.05
CA VAL A 121 -7.63 -7.06 0.92
C VAL A 121 -8.59 -6.70 -0.20
N ASN A 122 -9.21 -7.73 -0.78
CA ASN A 122 -10.31 -7.54 -1.71
C ASN A 122 -11.59 -7.24 -0.92
N ALA A 123 -12.10 -6.01 -1.03
CA ALA A 123 -13.29 -5.59 -0.28
C ALA A 123 -14.56 -6.32 -0.71
N SER A 124 -14.61 -6.86 -1.93
CA SER A 124 -15.77 -7.63 -2.41
C SER A 124 -15.91 -9.01 -1.75
N GLU A 125 -14.86 -9.48 -1.05
CA GLU A 125 -14.88 -10.76 -0.35
C GLU A 125 -15.38 -10.59 1.10
N ASN A 126 -16.15 -11.57 1.58
CA ASN A 126 -16.46 -11.63 3.00
C ASN A 126 -15.20 -12.08 3.78
N PRO A 127 -14.72 -11.32 4.77
CA PRO A 127 -13.51 -11.68 5.50
C PRO A 127 -13.58 -13.05 6.20
N ALA A 128 -14.77 -13.52 6.57
CA ALA A 128 -14.96 -14.82 7.19
C ALA A 128 -14.75 -15.99 6.22
N ASP A 129 -15.01 -15.77 4.93
CA ASP A 129 -14.87 -16.79 3.88
C ASP A 129 -13.46 -16.77 3.27
N ALA A 130 -12.70 -15.69 3.46
CA ALA A 130 -11.34 -15.52 2.97
C ALA A 130 -10.31 -16.20 3.91
N ALA A 131 -10.22 -17.53 3.84
CA ALA A 131 -9.33 -18.31 4.73
C ALA A 131 -7.86 -17.89 4.71
N TYR A 132 -7.38 -17.30 3.60
CA TYR A 132 -6.03 -16.75 3.48
C TYR A 132 -5.80 -15.55 4.40
N VAL A 133 -6.82 -14.72 4.65
CA VAL A 133 -6.71 -13.55 5.53
C VAL A 133 -6.33 -13.97 6.94
N LEU A 134 -6.99 -15.02 7.47
CA LEU A 134 -6.65 -15.57 8.79
C LEU A 134 -5.19 -16.03 8.85
N ALA A 135 -4.73 -16.75 7.83
CA ALA A 135 -3.37 -17.25 7.75
C ALA A 135 -2.33 -16.13 7.65
N GLU A 136 -2.59 -15.13 6.81
CA GLU A 136 -1.71 -13.98 6.60
C GLU A 136 -1.64 -13.07 7.84
N MET A 137 -2.77 -12.81 8.50
CA MET A 137 -2.81 -12.08 9.77
C MET A 137 -2.03 -12.78 10.88
N GLU A 138 -2.12 -14.11 10.95
CA GLU A 138 -1.32 -14.89 11.90
C GLU A 138 0.18 -14.77 11.61
N ILE A 139 0.58 -14.86 10.35
CA ILE A 139 1.97 -14.65 9.93
C ILE A 139 2.46 -13.25 10.31
N LEU A 140 1.66 -12.21 10.02
CA LEU A 140 1.98 -10.82 10.34
C LEU A 140 2.06 -10.59 11.86
N SER A 141 1.25 -11.32 12.67
CA SER A 141 1.31 -11.24 14.13
C SER A 141 2.67 -11.67 14.69
N TRP A 142 3.31 -12.67 14.09
CA TRP A 142 4.65 -13.11 14.50
C TRP A 142 5.76 -12.12 14.14
N ILE A 143 5.51 -11.23 13.18
CA ILE A 143 6.45 -10.15 12.82
C ILE A 143 6.28 -8.96 13.76
N GLY A 144 5.05 -8.67 14.20
CA GLY A 144 4.75 -7.65 15.20
C GLY A 144 4.86 -6.20 14.72
N LYS A 145 4.84 -5.95 13.41
CA LYS A 145 4.80 -4.58 12.85
C LYS A 145 3.37 -4.04 12.88
N PRO A 146 3.17 -2.70 13.03
CA PRO A 146 1.86 -2.09 12.88
C PRO A 146 1.32 -2.30 11.46
N VAL A 147 0.04 -2.65 11.35
CA VAL A 147 -0.65 -2.94 10.09
C VAL A 147 -1.81 -1.98 9.90
N LEU A 148 -1.92 -1.41 8.70
CA LEU A 148 -3.11 -0.72 8.20
C LEU A 148 -3.76 -1.65 7.16
N VAL A 149 -5.03 -1.98 7.35
CA VAL A 149 -5.79 -2.80 6.40
C VAL A 149 -6.44 -1.88 5.38
N LEU A 150 -6.13 -2.11 4.11
CA LEU A 150 -6.61 -1.32 2.98
C LEU A 150 -7.63 -2.13 2.19
N LEU A 151 -8.86 -1.66 2.15
CA LEU A 151 -9.94 -2.24 1.37
C LEU A 151 -9.80 -1.77 -0.08
N ASN A 152 -9.41 -2.68 -0.96
CA ASN A 152 -9.23 -2.46 -2.40
C ASN A 152 -10.31 -3.19 -3.19
N GLN A 153 -10.48 -2.89 -4.47
CA GLN A 153 -11.48 -3.49 -5.34
C GLN A 153 -12.90 -3.31 -4.81
N MET A 154 -13.21 -2.08 -4.40
CA MET A 154 -14.53 -1.69 -3.85
C MET A 154 -15.67 -1.79 -4.87
N GLY A 155 -15.33 -1.85 -6.17
CA GLY A 155 -16.32 -1.80 -7.25
C GLY A 155 -16.86 -0.41 -7.54
N GLU A 156 -18.06 -0.34 -8.14
CA GLU A 156 -18.72 0.94 -8.39
C GLU A 156 -19.13 1.61 -7.07
N PRO A 157 -19.10 2.96 -7.01
CA PRO A 157 -19.53 3.70 -5.83
C PRO A 157 -20.95 3.33 -5.41
N ARG A 158 -21.14 3.01 -4.15
CA ARG A 158 -22.40 2.61 -3.55
C ARG A 158 -22.88 3.62 -2.51
N PRO A 159 -24.14 3.55 -2.05
CA PRO A 159 -24.58 4.35 -0.92
C PRO A 159 -23.66 4.23 0.28
N ARG A 160 -23.40 5.36 0.94
CA ARG A 160 -22.39 5.48 2.00
C ARG A 160 -22.63 4.51 3.17
N ASP A 161 -23.89 4.24 3.49
CA ASP A 161 -24.28 3.28 4.54
C ASP A 161 -23.85 1.84 4.21
N ILE A 162 -23.91 1.45 2.94
CA ILE A 162 -23.47 0.12 2.47
C ILE A 162 -21.95 0.03 2.53
N GLU A 163 -21.23 1.05 2.04
CA GLU A 163 -19.75 1.07 2.08
C GLU A 163 -19.22 1.08 3.52
N GLU A 164 -19.90 1.82 4.41
CA GLU A 164 -19.51 1.86 5.82
C GLU A 164 -19.83 0.54 6.54
N ALA A 165 -20.93 -0.12 6.18
CA ALA A 165 -21.26 -1.45 6.71
C ALA A 165 -20.21 -2.50 6.34
N GLU A 166 -19.71 -2.51 5.10
CA GLU A 166 -18.64 -3.41 4.66
C GLU A 166 -17.33 -3.11 5.36
N LYS A 167 -16.98 -1.85 5.48
CA LYS A 167 -15.79 -1.42 6.21
C LYS A 167 -15.85 -1.84 7.68
N ASN A 168 -17.04 -1.74 8.31
CA ASN A 168 -17.25 -2.21 9.67
C ASN A 168 -17.13 -3.73 9.79
N LEU A 169 -17.62 -4.49 8.83
CA LEU A 169 -17.46 -5.94 8.79
C LEU A 169 -15.97 -6.34 8.80
N TRP A 170 -15.16 -5.68 7.98
CA TRP A 170 -13.71 -5.89 7.97
C TRP A 170 -13.06 -5.45 9.27
N ARG A 171 -13.45 -4.29 9.80
CA ARG A 171 -12.93 -3.76 11.08
C ARG A 171 -13.21 -4.74 12.22
N ASP A 172 -14.42 -5.24 12.33
CA ASP A 172 -14.83 -6.19 13.38
C ASP A 172 -14.05 -7.50 13.26
N TYR A 173 -13.88 -7.99 12.02
CA TYR A 173 -13.12 -9.21 11.77
C TYR A 173 -11.66 -9.11 12.20
N VAL A 174 -10.98 -8.00 11.91
CA VAL A 174 -9.55 -7.82 12.22
C VAL A 174 -9.30 -7.20 13.59
N SER A 175 -10.32 -6.74 14.32
CA SER A 175 -10.20 -6.09 15.65
C SER A 175 -9.52 -6.96 16.70
N ARG A 176 -9.61 -8.29 16.55
CA ARG A 176 -8.92 -9.27 17.42
C ARG A 176 -7.40 -9.22 17.34
N TYR A 177 -6.85 -8.56 16.32
CA TYR A 177 -5.41 -8.46 16.11
C TYR A 177 -4.88 -7.10 16.61
N GLY A 178 -4.28 -7.07 17.80
CA GLY A 178 -3.83 -5.82 18.45
C GLY A 178 -2.75 -5.04 17.68
N PHE A 179 -2.13 -5.63 16.64
CA PHE A 179 -1.17 -4.96 15.77
C PHE A 179 -1.84 -4.22 14.59
N VAL A 180 -3.13 -4.48 14.30
CA VAL A 180 -3.91 -3.71 13.32
C VAL A 180 -4.29 -2.36 13.92
N ARG A 181 -3.91 -1.28 13.25
CA ARG A 181 -4.12 0.09 13.72
C ARG A 181 -5.37 0.73 13.13
N GLU A 182 -5.64 0.47 11.86
CA GLU A 182 -6.79 1.05 11.15
C GLU A 182 -7.24 0.15 10.00
N VAL A 183 -8.52 0.28 9.63
CA VAL A 183 -9.12 -0.28 8.42
C VAL A 183 -9.70 0.86 7.61
N MET A 184 -9.27 1.02 6.38
CA MET A 184 -9.69 2.13 5.52
C MET A 184 -9.90 1.69 4.08
N SER A 185 -10.84 2.35 3.41
CA SER A 185 -11.07 2.17 1.97
C SER A 185 -10.01 2.92 1.17
N LEU A 186 -9.31 2.22 0.30
CA LEU A 186 -8.33 2.81 -0.60
C LEU A 186 -8.26 1.99 -1.88
N ASP A 187 -9.09 2.37 -2.86
CA ASP A 187 -9.16 1.67 -4.14
C ASP A 187 -8.04 2.13 -5.08
N ALA A 188 -7.34 1.16 -5.67
CA ALA A 188 -6.24 1.42 -6.60
C ALA A 188 -6.68 2.14 -7.88
N PHE A 189 -7.94 2.00 -8.30
CA PHE A 189 -8.49 2.63 -9.50
C PHE A 189 -9.16 3.97 -9.23
N ALA A 190 -9.61 4.22 -7.99
CA ALA A 190 -10.25 5.46 -7.58
C ALA A 190 -9.25 6.41 -6.93
N ARG A 191 -8.34 6.98 -7.72
CA ARG A 191 -7.32 7.89 -7.20
C ARG A 191 -7.94 9.14 -6.61
N CYS A 192 -7.80 9.31 -5.29
CA CYS A 192 -8.25 10.48 -4.56
C CYS A 192 -7.16 10.93 -3.59
N TRP A 193 -6.60 12.13 -3.79
CA TRP A 193 -5.55 12.67 -2.91
C TRP A 193 -6.01 12.85 -1.46
N VAL A 194 -7.31 13.00 -1.21
CA VAL A 194 -7.88 13.06 0.15
C VAL A 194 -7.73 11.71 0.85
N GLN A 195 -7.97 10.60 0.15
CA GLN A 195 -7.76 9.26 0.69
C GLN A 195 -6.27 8.96 0.91
N GLU A 196 -5.40 9.40 -0.02
CA GLU A 196 -3.95 9.30 0.15
C GLU A 196 -3.49 10.10 1.40
N PHE A 197 -4.05 11.28 1.63
CA PHE A 197 -3.76 12.08 2.83
C PHE A 197 -4.26 11.42 4.11
N SER A 198 -5.44 10.80 4.07
CA SER A 198 -5.98 10.00 5.18
C SER A 198 -5.09 8.80 5.48
N LEU A 199 -4.56 8.13 4.45
CA LEU A 199 -3.57 7.06 4.62
C LEU A 199 -2.32 7.56 5.35
N LEU A 200 -1.77 8.71 4.93
CA LEU A 200 -0.60 9.29 5.60
C LEU A 200 -0.88 9.67 7.06
N ASN A 201 -2.09 10.13 7.38
CA ASN A 201 -2.48 10.38 8.77
C ASN A 201 -2.53 9.10 9.60
N ALA A 202 -3.08 8.01 9.04
CA ALA A 202 -3.12 6.70 9.68
C ALA A 202 -1.69 6.15 9.90
N VAL A 203 -0.81 6.31 8.91
CA VAL A 203 0.62 5.95 9.05
C VAL A 203 1.27 6.73 10.18
N ALA A 204 1.05 8.06 10.25
CA ALA A 204 1.61 8.90 11.33
C ALA A 204 1.23 8.38 12.72
N SER A 205 -0.04 7.97 12.88
CA SER A 205 -0.54 7.43 14.15
C SER A 205 0.03 6.06 14.50
N ALA A 206 0.48 5.30 13.51
CA ALA A 206 1.05 3.96 13.68
C ALA A 206 2.58 3.98 13.96
N LEU A 207 3.25 5.10 13.69
CA LEU A 207 4.70 5.23 13.87
C LEU A 207 5.08 5.50 15.34
N PRO A 208 6.26 5.03 15.81
CA PRO A 208 6.79 5.38 17.11
C PRO A 208 7.14 6.88 17.17
N GLY A 209 7.02 7.50 18.36
CA GLY A 209 7.19 8.94 18.57
C GLY A 209 8.46 9.53 17.97
N ALA A 210 9.59 8.81 18.01
CA ALA A 210 10.86 9.26 17.44
C ALA A 210 10.79 9.53 15.91
N LYS A 211 9.93 8.81 15.18
CA LYS A 211 9.73 8.97 13.73
C LYS A 211 8.57 9.91 13.37
N GLN A 212 7.70 10.25 14.31
CA GLN A 212 6.51 11.07 14.02
C GLN A 212 6.85 12.48 13.55
N ALA A 213 7.85 13.12 14.15
CA ALA A 213 8.28 14.47 13.75
C ALA A 213 8.81 14.46 12.30
N ALA A 214 9.68 13.51 11.96
CA ALA A 214 10.19 13.33 10.61
C ALA A 214 9.06 13.02 9.60
N PHE A 215 8.09 12.22 10.01
CA PHE A 215 6.95 11.89 9.15
C PHE A 215 6.01 13.08 8.92
N ASN A 216 5.85 13.98 9.89
CA ASN A 216 5.09 15.22 9.68
C ASN A 216 5.72 16.09 8.59
N SER A 217 7.05 16.21 8.56
CA SER A 217 7.77 16.92 7.50
C SER A 217 7.59 16.26 6.13
N LEU A 218 7.64 14.92 6.08
CA LEU A 218 7.36 14.16 4.85
C LEU A 218 5.93 14.35 4.36
N ARG A 219 4.95 14.39 5.28
CA ARG A 219 3.54 14.61 4.95
C ARG A 219 3.30 16.00 4.36
N GLU A 220 3.93 17.04 4.90
CA GLU A 220 3.85 18.38 4.33
C GLU A 220 4.55 18.47 2.97
N ALA A 221 5.70 17.83 2.80
CA ALA A 221 6.38 17.74 1.51
C ALA A 221 5.51 17.02 0.46
N TRP A 222 4.85 15.92 0.84
CA TRP A 222 3.91 15.21 -0.03
C TRP A 222 2.72 16.09 -0.42
N LYS A 223 2.13 16.81 0.55
CA LYS A 223 1.04 17.74 0.30
C LYS A 223 1.44 18.84 -0.68
N THR A 224 2.62 19.42 -0.51
CA THR A 224 3.17 20.43 -1.44
C THR A 224 3.29 19.83 -2.85
N LEU A 225 3.87 18.66 -2.99
CA LEU A 225 3.99 17.96 -4.27
C LEU A 225 2.62 17.78 -4.98
N ARG A 226 1.59 17.37 -4.22
CA ARG A 226 0.24 17.18 -4.76
C ARG A 226 -0.44 18.49 -5.15
N LEU A 227 -0.27 19.55 -4.35
CA LEU A 227 -0.80 20.88 -4.66
C LEU A 227 -0.14 21.49 -5.90
N ASP A 228 1.15 21.32 -6.07
CA ASP A 228 1.87 21.83 -7.23
C ASP A 228 1.45 21.10 -8.51
N ALA A 229 1.28 19.76 -8.44
CA ALA A 229 0.73 19.00 -9.55
C ALA A 229 -0.71 19.43 -9.91
N TYR A 230 -1.55 19.70 -8.91
CA TYR A 230 -2.90 20.21 -9.12
C TYR A 230 -2.91 21.60 -9.78
N ARG A 231 -2.07 22.52 -9.28
CA ARG A 231 -1.92 23.87 -9.86
C ARG A 231 -1.46 23.78 -11.31
N ALA A 232 -0.40 23.04 -11.60
CA ALA A 232 0.11 22.88 -12.95
C ALA A 232 -0.96 22.32 -13.91
N SER A 233 -1.73 21.32 -13.47
CA SER A 233 -2.83 20.75 -14.26
C SER A 233 -3.94 21.77 -14.51
N THR A 234 -4.31 22.54 -13.49
CA THR A 234 -5.34 23.59 -13.60
C THR A 234 -4.91 24.72 -14.54
N GLU A 235 -3.65 25.16 -14.45
CA GLU A 235 -3.07 26.16 -15.33
C GLU A 235 -3.01 25.68 -16.80
N ALA A 236 -2.66 24.43 -17.02
CA ALA A 236 -2.64 23.83 -18.35
C ALA A 236 -4.06 23.81 -18.97
N ILE A 237 -5.08 23.39 -18.21
CA ILE A 237 -6.48 23.37 -18.64
C ILE A 237 -6.96 24.81 -18.92
N ALA A 238 -6.70 25.75 -18.01
CA ALA A 238 -7.10 27.15 -18.17
C ALA A 238 -6.45 27.79 -19.42
N SER A 239 -5.17 27.52 -19.65
CA SER A 239 -4.44 27.99 -20.81
C SER A 239 -5.01 27.42 -22.11
N TYR A 240 -5.34 26.13 -22.12
CA TYR A 240 -5.96 25.47 -23.26
C TYR A 240 -7.34 26.06 -23.58
N LEU A 241 -8.20 26.24 -22.57
CA LEU A 241 -9.53 26.82 -22.72
C LEU A 241 -9.44 28.28 -23.19
N ALA A 242 -8.48 29.06 -22.68
CA ALA A 242 -8.25 30.42 -23.12
C ALA A 242 -7.76 30.50 -24.58
N ALA A 243 -6.96 29.53 -25.03
CA ALA A 243 -6.55 29.43 -26.43
C ALA A 243 -7.73 29.09 -27.33
N LEU A 244 -8.57 28.12 -26.96
CA LEU A 244 -9.80 27.78 -27.69
C LEU A 244 -10.77 28.96 -27.78
N ALA A 245 -10.95 29.73 -26.71
CA ALA A 245 -11.83 30.90 -26.70
C ALA A 245 -11.35 32.04 -27.61
N ARG A 246 -10.04 32.09 -27.93
CA ARG A 246 -9.43 33.06 -28.83
C ARG A 246 -9.40 32.58 -30.28
N ASP A 247 -9.57 31.30 -30.50
CA ASP A 247 -9.59 30.72 -31.84
C ASP A 247 -10.86 31.19 -32.59
N ARG A 248 -10.67 31.89 -33.71
CA ARG A 248 -11.76 32.41 -34.53
C ARG A 248 -11.68 31.80 -35.92
N GLU A 249 -12.63 30.94 -36.21
CA GLU A 249 -12.82 30.47 -37.58
C GLU A 249 -13.48 31.58 -38.41
N ARG A 250 -12.87 31.98 -39.57
CA ARG A 250 -13.52 32.85 -40.54
C ARG A 250 -14.51 32.00 -41.31
N VAL A 251 -15.80 32.18 -41.01
CA VAL A 251 -16.87 31.62 -41.85
C VAL A 251 -16.89 32.47 -43.14
N ALA A 252 -16.60 31.85 -44.27
CA ALA A 252 -16.76 32.52 -45.56
C ALA A 252 -18.27 32.68 -45.82
N ASP A 253 -18.72 33.94 -45.95
CA ASP A 253 -20.05 34.20 -46.44
C ASP A 253 -20.19 33.62 -47.86
N ARG A 254 -21.18 32.77 -48.07
CA ARG A 254 -21.60 32.26 -49.40
C ARG A 254 -22.54 33.22 -50.07
#